data_4fc94264b1883cb10029676e9e240d1b
#
_entry.id   4fc94264b1883cb10029676e9e240d1b
#
_cell.length_a   1.000
_cell.length_b   1.000
_cell.length_c   1.000
_cell.angle_alpha   90.00
_cell.angle_beta   90.00
_cell.angle_gamma   90.00
#
_symmetry.space_group_name_H-M   'P 1'
#
loop_
_entity.id
_entity.type
_entity.pdbx_description
1 polymer ?
#
loop_
_entity_poly.entity_id
_entity_poly.type
_entity_poly.pdbx_seq_one_letter_code
_entity_poly.pdbx_strand_id
1 'polypeptide(L)'
;PDEENTFGARTMIDEGLFTNFEIDEVYAMHNIPNMEVGTFGTRKGAITASENLFEIEIKAKGGHAALPHMGVDAITVGSQVAVALQSIVSRKLNPADNGIVSITEFITDGKKNVLPGNVKMTGDARALSKETNEKIASKMLQIVEGICNAHGVNGSVKYETTCPVTFNSKNQAESATKAAMSLLGSEKCNGDIEPRLFSEDFSVMASEKPGCFVLMGNGTSEQHSRPLHADDYDFNDELLVIGSSYWTELVEQQLK
;
A
#
# COMPACT_ATOMS: atom_id res chain seq x y z
N PRO A 1 6.59 -8.78 -13.03
CA PRO A 1 6.28 -8.29 -14.38
C PRO A 1 5.01 -7.47 -14.46
N ASP A 2 4.13 -7.49 -13.47
CA ASP A 2 2.87 -6.74 -13.42
C ASP A 2 2.61 -6.22 -11.99
N GLU A 3 3.62 -5.59 -11.43
CA GLU A 3 3.61 -5.06 -10.06
C GLU A 3 2.53 -3.99 -9.91
N GLU A 4 2.40 -3.08 -10.87
CA GLU A 4 1.42 -1.99 -10.87
C GLU A 4 -0.05 -2.45 -10.78
N ASN A 5 -0.37 -3.66 -11.26
CA ASN A 5 -1.68 -4.27 -11.11
C ASN A 5 -1.71 -5.31 -9.97
N THR A 6 -0.62 -5.43 -9.20
CA THR A 6 -0.47 -6.35 -8.06
C THR A 6 -0.60 -7.85 -8.39
N PHE A 7 -0.45 -8.22 -9.67
CA PHE A 7 -0.60 -9.60 -10.13
C PHE A 7 0.72 -10.35 -10.37
N GLY A 8 1.85 -9.63 -10.54
CA GLY A 8 3.12 -10.23 -10.93
C GLY A 8 3.59 -11.32 -9.98
N ALA A 9 3.82 -10.99 -8.72
CA ALA A 9 4.30 -11.94 -7.70
C ALA A 9 3.25 -13.03 -7.42
N ARG A 10 1.96 -12.69 -7.34
CA ARG A 10 0.89 -13.65 -7.11
C ARG A 10 0.83 -14.67 -8.24
N THR A 11 0.84 -14.24 -9.49
CA THR A 11 0.83 -15.12 -10.65
C THR A 11 2.02 -16.08 -10.65
N MET A 12 3.23 -15.59 -10.35
CA MET A 12 4.41 -16.45 -10.27
C MET A 12 4.26 -17.53 -9.20
N ILE A 13 3.69 -17.21 -8.04
CA ILE A 13 3.44 -18.17 -6.96
C ILE A 13 2.37 -19.19 -7.39
N ASP A 14 1.26 -18.73 -7.95
CA ASP A 14 0.15 -19.58 -8.39
C ASP A 14 0.57 -20.53 -9.54
N GLU A 15 1.50 -20.09 -10.39
CA GLU A 15 2.14 -20.92 -11.44
C GLU A 15 3.20 -21.89 -10.89
N GLY A 16 3.43 -21.87 -9.59
CA GLY A 16 4.25 -22.87 -8.92
C GLY A 16 5.67 -22.45 -8.58
N LEU A 17 5.95 -21.16 -8.43
CA LEU A 17 7.29 -20.67 -8.08
C LEU A 17 7.88 -21.45 -6.88
N PHE A 18 7.12 -21.56 -5.79
CA PHE A 18 7.60 -22.20 -4.56
C PHE A 18 7.36 -23.72 -4.49
N THR A 19 6.63 -24.28 -5.47
CA THR A 19 6.41 -25.73 -5.56
C THR A 19 7.35 -26.41 -6.53
N ASN A 20 7.78 -25.70 -7.58
CA ASN A 20 8.66 -26.22 -8.62
C ASN A 20 10.14 -25.97 -8.34
N PHE A 21 10.43 -25.01 -7.46
CA PHE A 21 11.80 -24.64 -7.09
C PHE A 21 11.97 -24.68 -5.57
N GLU A 22 13.08 -25.24 -5.10
CA GLU A 22 13.48 -25.20 -3.70
C GLU A 22 14.05 -23.82 -3.39
N ILE A 23 13.19 -22.93 -2.88
CA ILE A 23 13.54 -21.53 -2.53
C ILE A 23 13.47 -21.38 -1.02
N ASP A 24 14.58 -21.04 -0.39
CA ASP A 24 14.69 -20.82 1.05
C ASP A 24 14.40 -19.35 1.42
N GLU A 25 14.86 -18.40 0.59
CA GLU A 25 14.79 -16.97 0.85
C GLU A 25 14.50 -16.19 -0.44
N VAL A 26 13.86 -15.03 -0.30
CA VAL A 26 13.55 -14.14 -1.41
C VAL A 26 14.07 -12.73 -1.14
N TYR A 27 14.58 -12.08 -2.18
CA TYR A 27 15.10 -10.71 -2.10
C TYR A 27 14.60 -9.89 -3.29
N ALA A 28 14.29 -8.62 -3.06
CA ALA A 28 13.97 -7.67 -4.11
C ALA A 28 14.59 -6.31 -3.82
N MET A 29 14.77 -5.52 -4.86
CA MET A 29 15.38 -4.19 -4.80
C MET A 29 14.58 -3.21 -5.64
N HIS A 30 14.34 -2.02 -5.10
CA HIS A 30 13.73 -0.91 -5.81
C HIS A 30 14.62 0.34 -5.74
N ASN A 31 14.70 1.07 -6.83
CA ASN A 31 15.38 2.36 -6.86
C ASN A 31 14.45 3.47 -6.34
N ILE A 32 15.00 4.42 -5.61
CA ILE A 32 14.22 5.51 -5.00
C ILE A 32 14.79 6.88 -5.40
N PRO A 33 13.99 7.75 -6.06
CA PRO A 33 14.34 9.14 -6.26
C PRO A 33 14.56 9.89 -4.94
N ASN A 34 15.35 10.97 -4.98
CA ASN A 34 15.71 11.78 -3.81
C ASN A 34 16.53 11.03 -2.72
N MET A 35 17.11 9.91 -3.09
CA MET A 35 18.11 9.19 -2.32
C MET A 35 19.41 9.18 -3.12
N GLU A 36 20.55 9.51 -2.51
CA GLU A 36 21.83 9.63 -3.23
C GLU A 36 22.22 8.34 -3.94
N VAL A 37 22.79 8.47 -5.15
CA VAL A 37 23.30 7.32 -5.93
C VAL A 37 24.31 6.51 -5.12
N GLY A 38 24.14 5.19 -5.15
CA GLY A 38 25.03 4.28 -4.42
C GLY A 38 24.81 4.28 -2.91
N THR A 39 23.69 4.83 -2.43
CA THR A 39 23.23 4.60 -1.06
C THR A 39 22.23 3.47 -1.01
N PHE A 40 22.18 2.78 0.10
CA PHE A 40 21.36 1.61 0.34
C PHE A 40 20.51 1.80 1.60
N GLY A 41 19.25 1.42 1.52
CA GLY A 41 18.33 1.48 2.65
C GLY A 41 17.49 0.22 2.79
N THR A 42 17.40 -0.30 4.00
CA THR A 42 16.45 -1.34 4.36
C THR A 42 16.09 -1.23 5.84
N ARG A 43 15.27 -2.13 6.35
CA ARG A 43 14.98 -2.29 7.78
C ARG A 43 14.43 -3.68 8.04
N LYS A 44 14.55 -4.16 9.26
CA LYS A 44 13.77 -5.31 9.75
C LYS A 44 12.33 -4.89 10.02
N GLY A 45 11.38 -5.80 9.80
CA GLY A 45 9.96 -5.51 10.00
C GLY A 45 9.31 -4.84 8.79
N ALA A 46 8.25 -4.10 9.02
CA ALA A 46 7.51 -3.44 7.94
C ALA A 46 8.38 -2.38 7.23
N ILE A 47 8.56 -2.51 5.92
CA ILE A 47 9.31 -1.56 5.08
C ILE A 47 8.41 -0.80 4.13
N THR A 48 7.38 -1.44 3.54
CA THR A 48 6.34 -0.75 2.75
C THR A 48 4.95 -1.07 3.31
N ALA A 49 4.00 -0.16 3.07
CA ALA A 49 2.64 -0.31 3.55
C ALA A 49 1.84 -1.35 2.75
N SER A 50 0.76 -1.86 3.34
CA SER A 50 -0.27 -2.57 2.59
C SER A 50 -1.02 -1.61 1.69
N GLU A 51 -1.53 -2.14 0.56
CA GLU A 51 -2.54 -1.47 -0.26
C GLU A 51 -3.88 -2.17 -0.08
N ASN A 52 -4.90 -1.36 0.17
CA ASN A 52 -6.23 -1.89 0.40
C ASN A 52 -7.24 -1.01 -0.32
N LEU A 53 -7.87 -1.55 -1.33
CA LEU A 53 -8.90 -0.86 -2.09
C LEU A 53 -10.27 -1.12 -1.44
N PHE A 54 -11.05 -0.07 -1.28
CA PHE A 54 -12.39 -0.22 -0.75
C PHE A 54 -13.45 0.42 -1.65
N GLU A 55 -14.62 -0.18 -1.59
CA GLU A 55 -15.83 0.31 -2.23
C GLU A 55 -16.97 0.31 -1.21
N ILE A 56 -17.67 1.43 -1.11
CA ILE A 56 -18.83 1.61 -0.25
C ILE A 56 -20.01 1.95 -1.14
N GLU A 57 -21.08 1.16 -1.03
CA GLU A 57 -22.36 1.46 -1.67
C GLU A 57 -23.41 1.80 -0.61
N ILE A 58 -24.19 2.86 -0.85
CA ILE A 58 -25.34 3.26 -0.04
C ILE A 58 -26.55 3.28 -0.94
N LYS A 59 -27.56 2.50 -0.58
CA LYS A 59 -28.84 2.39 -1.29
C LYS A 59 -29.95 2.98 -0.45
N ALA A 60 -30.50 4.10 -0.90
CA ALA A 60 -31.54 4.85 -0.25
C ALA A 60 -32.76 5.00 -1.19
N LYS A 61 -33.79 5.67 -0.72
CA LYS A 61 -34.96 6.01 -1.52
C LYS A 61 -34.85 7.45 -1.99
N GLY A 62 -34.30 7.67 -3.19
CA GLY A 62 -34.28 8.99 -3.84
C GLY A 62 -35.67 9.58 -4.03
N GLY A 63 -35.75 10.76 -4.62
CA GLY A 63 -37.04 11.41 -4.84
C GLY A 63 -36.95 12.83 -5.41
N HIS A 64 -38.07 13.51 -5.40
CA HIS A 64 -38.13 14.89 -5.85
C HIS A 64 -37.43 15.82 -4.85
N ALA A 65 -36.49 16.64 -5.31
CA ALA A 65 -35.67 17.49 -4.43
C ALA A 65 -36.50 18.48 -3.58
N ALA A 66 -37.68 18.90 -4.03
CA ALA A 66 -38.58 19.77 -3.28
C ALA A 66 -39.45 19.00 -2.25
N LEU A 67 -39.43 17.67 -2.25
CA LEU A 67 -40.22 16.80 -1.34
C LEU A 67 -39.30 15.82 -0.58
N PRO A 68 -38.26 16.31 0.13
CA PRO A 68 -37.24 15.44 0.73
C PRO A 68 -37.82 14.50 1.82
N HIS A 69 -38.93 14.87 2.45
CA HIS A 69 -39.58 14.06 3.46
C HIS A 69 -40.27 12.79 2.90
N MET A 70 -40.38 12.67 1.57
CA MET A 70 -40.93 11.49 0.89
C MET A 70 -39.90 10.42 0.55
N GLY A 71 -38.61 10.75 0.72
CA GLY A 71 -37.49 9.87 0.43
C GLY A 71 -36.41 9.92 1.50
N VAL A 72 -35.25 9.37 1.19
CA VAL A 72 -34.01 9.53 1.98
C VAL A 72 -32.94 9.99 1.02
N ASP A 73 -32.28 11.10 1.33
CA ASP A 73 -31.22 11.68 0.53
C ASP A 73 -29.91 10.90 0.72
N ALA A 74 -29.54 10.10 -0.28
CA ALA A 74 -28.30 9.32 -0.24
C ALA A 74 -27.05 10.17 -0.14
N ILE A 75 -27.02 11.43 -0.69
CA ILE A 75 -25.88 12.33 -0.55
C ILE A 75 -25.67 12.72 0.91
N THR A 76 -26.73 13.06 1.62
CA THR A 76 -26.63 13.41 3.05
C THR A 76 -26.07 12.24 3.87
N VAL A 77 -26.54 11.02 3.64
CA VAL A 77 -26.02 9.82 4.32
C VAL A 77 -24.57 9.56 3.94
N GLY A 78 -24.25 9.56 2.65
CA GLY A 78 -22.88 9.33 2.15
C GLY A 78 -21.88 10.37 2.66
N SER A 79 -22.29 11.65 2.75
CA SER A 79 -21.44 12.71 3.29
C SER A 79 -21.14 12.50 4.77
N GLN A 80 -22.11 12.04 5.57
CA GLN A 80 -21.86 11.68 6.98
C GLN A 80 -20.90 10.50 7.09
N VAL A 81 -21.05 9.47 6.25
CA VAL A 81 -20.12 8.35 6.17
C VAL A 81 -18.72 8.85 5.82
N ALA A 82 -18.57 9.66 4.77
CA ALA A 82 -17.28 10.17 4.32
C ALA A 82 -16.53 10.93 5.42
N VAL A 83 -17.22 11.81 6.15
CA VAL A 83 -16.65 12.56 7.28
C VAL A 83 -16.32 11.62 8.44
N ALA A 84 -17.20 10.68 8.78
CA ALA A 84 -17.01 9.77 9.91
C ALA A 84 -15.84 8.81 9.68
N LEU A 85 -15.57 8.38 8.44
CA LEU A 85 -14.43 7.53 8.11
C LEU A 85 -13.08 8.18 8.47
N GLN A 86 -12.97 9.51 8.43
CA GLN A 86 -11.76 10.23 8.85
C GLN A 86 -11.46 10.04 10.33
N SER A 87 -12.48 9.67 11.13
CA SER A 87 -12.28 9.36 12.55
C SER A 87 -11.56 8.03 12.79
N ILE A 88 -11.46 7.15 11.79
CA ILE A 88 -10.75 5.87 11.93
C ILE A 88 -9.30 6.16 12.29
N VAL A 89 -8.59 6.91 11.46
CA VAL A 89 -7.18 7.25 11.68
C VAL A 89 -7.03 8.16 12.90
N SER A 90 -7.84 9.23 12.97
CA SER A 90 -7.64 10.26 13.99
C SER A 90 -8.13 9.89 15.41
N ARG A 91 -9.04 8.88 15.56
CA ARG A 91 -9.70 8.57 16.84
C ARG A 91 -9.83 7.10 17.18
N LYS A 92 -9.54 6.18 16.25
CA LYS A 92 -9.73 4.73 16.48
C LYS A 92 -8.44 3.93 16.41
N LEU A 93 -7.44 4.41 15.66
CA LEU A 93 -6.10 3.83 15.69
C LEU A 93 -5.34 4.31 16.94
N ASN A 94 -4.35 3.53 17.37
CA ASN A 94 -3.36 4.03 18.32
C ASN A 94 -2.53 5.14 17.63
N PRO A 95 -2.22 6.26 18.29
CA PRO A 95 -1.40 7.32 17.70
C PRO A 95 -0.02 6.85 17.19
N ALA A 96 0.50 5.74 17.71
CA ALA A 96 1.74 5.13 17.23
C ALA A 96 1.55 4.25 15.98
N ASP A 97 0.29 3.90 15.63
CA ASP A 97 -0.01 3.09 14.44
C ASP A 97 -0.12 4.02 13.22
N ASN A 98 0.60 3.67 12.16
CA ASN A 98 0.49 4.38 10.88
C ASN A 98 -0.64 3.78 10.04
N GLY A 99 -1.61 4.62 9.69
CA GLY A 99 -2.72 4.24 8.81
C GLY A 99 -3.20 5.43 7.98
N ILE A 100 -3.69 5.13 6.80
CA ILE A 100 -4.30 6.09 5.87
C ILE A 100 -5.66 5.56 5.46
N VAL A 101 -6.64 6.45 5.33
CA VAL A 101 -7.94 6.18 4.71
C VAL A 101 -8.30 7.37 3.84
N SER A 102 -8.27 7.16 2.53
CA SER A 102 -8.54 8.19 1.52
C SER A 102 -9.73 7.79 0.66
N ILE A 103 -10.77 8.63 0.62
CA ILE A 103 -11.85 8.49 -0.36
C ILE A 103 -11.40 9.24 -1.62
N THR A 104 -11.36 8.54 -2.75
CA THR A 104 -10.87 9.10 -4.03
C THR A 104 -12.00 9.41 -4.99
N GLU A 105 -13.16 8.79 -4.83
CA GLU A 105 -14.34 9.04 -5.64
C GLU A 105 -15.60 9.07 -4.79
N PHE A 106 -16.56 9.93 -5.20
CA PHE A 106 -17.91 10.02 -4.63
C PHE A 106 -18.89 10.22 -5.76
N ILE A 107 -19.59 9.15 -6.14
CA ILE A 107 -20.45 9.10 -7.33
C ILE A 107 -21.90 8.93 -6.91
N THR A 108 -22.82 9.63 -7.59
CA THR A 108 -24.26 9.54 -7.34
C THR A 108 -25.05 9.43 -8.62
N ASP A 109 -26.27 8.91 -8.54
CA ASP A 109 -27.26 8.85 -9.64
C ASP A 109 -28.23 10.03 -9.66
N GLY A 110 -27.99 11.06 -8.84
CA GLY A 110 -28.84 12.26 -8.74
C GLY A 110 -28.80 13.18 -9.95
N LYS A 111 -29.77 14.11 -9.98
CA LYS A 111 -29.87 15.21 -10.96
C LYS A 111 -30.22 16.51 -10.23
N LYS A 112 -30.18 17.65 -10.94
CA LYS A 112 -30.39 18.97 -10.32
C LYS A 112 -31.67 19.08 -9.50
N ASN A 113 -32.72 18.34 -9.82
CA ASN A 113 -34.02 18.36 -9.16
C ASN A 113 -34.47 17.00 -8.63
N VAL A 114 -33.55 16.02 -8.59
CA VAL A 114 -33.82 14.63 -8.13
C VAL A 114 -32.76 14.25 -7.09
N LEU A 115 -33.22 13.91 -5.87
CA LEU A 115 -32.38 13.32 -4.85
C LEU A 115 -31.91 11.94 -5.30
N PRO A 116 -30.62 11.62 -5.19
CA PRO A 116 -30.12 10.30 -5.58
C PRO A 116 -30.66 9.18 -4.70
N GLY A 117 -30.86 8.03 -5.30
CA GLY A 117 -31.12 6.78 -4.60
C GLY A 117 -29.86 6.01 -4.24
N ASN A 118 -28.74 6.34 -4.90
CA ASN A 118 -27.50 5.63 -4.71
C ASN A 118 -26.31 6.58 -4.53
N VAL A 119 -25.39 6.19 -3.65
CA VAL A 119 -24.05 6.74 -3.53
C VAL A 119 -23.06 5.59 -3.59
N LYS A 120 -22.03 5.75 -4.41
CA LYS A 120 -20.86 4.90 -4.45
C LYS A 120 -19.63 5.71 -4.08
N MET A 121 -18.86 5.23 -3.14
CA MET A 121 -17.54 5.79 -2.80
C MET A 121 -16.48 4.71 -3.03
N THR A 122 -15.37 5.09 -3.61
CA THR A 122 -14.17 4.26 -3.70
C THR A 122 -13.01 4.95 -3.03
N GLY A 123 -12.00 4.17 -2.64
CA GLY A 123 -10.82 4.74 -2.00
C GLY A 123 -9.73 3.73 -1.71
N ASP A 124 -8.66 4.24 -1.12
CA ASP A 124 -7.46 3.52 -0.74
C ASP A 124 -7.20 3.65 0.76
N ALA A 125 -6.82 2.55 1.38
CA ALA A 125 -6.37 2.51 2.76
C ALA A 125 -4.99 1.85 2.86
N ARG A 126 -4.12 2.42 3.70
CA ARG A 126 -2.75 1.95 3.90
C ARG A 126 -2.49 1.66 5.37
N ALA A 127 -1.70 0.64 5.65
CA ALA A 127 -1.26 0.30 7.01
C ALA A 127 0.14 -0.32 6.99
N LEU A 128 0.88 -0.15 8.09
CA LEU A 128 2.19 -0.78 8.28
C LEU A 128 2.15 -2.04 9.17
N SER A 129 0.94 -2.51 9.51
CA SER A 129 0.74 -3.80 10.17
C SER A 129 -0.58 -4.43 9.76
N LYS A 130 -0.64 -5.75 9.82
CA LYS A 130 -1.86 -6.52 9.57
C LYS A 130 -2.97 -6.13 10.55
N GLU A 131 -2.63 -5.96 11.82
CA GLU A 131 -3.58 -5.60 12.88
C GLU A 131 -4.21 -4.23 12.63
N THR A 132 -3.40 -3.25 12.20
CA THR A 132 -3.91 -1.92 11.83
C THR A 132 -4.81 -1.99 10.62
N ASN A 133 -4.45 -2.77 9.60
CA ASN A 133 -5.27 -2.99 8.41
C ASN A 133 -6.64 -3.61 8.77
N GLU A 134 -6.66 -4.70 9.51
CA GLU A 134 -7.88 -5.36 9.96
C GLU A 134 -8.77 -4.42 10.80
N LYS A 135 -8.15 -3.59 11.62
CA LYS A 135 -8.86 -2.60 12.43
C LYS A 135 -9.49 -1.51 11.57
N ILE A 136 -8.79 -1.02 10.53
CA ILE A 136 -9.35 -0.07 9.57
C ILE A 136 -10.57 -0.68 8.88
N ALA A 137 -10.46 -1.88 8.32
CA ALA A 137 -11.57 -2.57 7.66
C ALA A 137 -12.77 -2.75 8.57
N SER A 138 -12.55 -3.24 9.79
CA SER A 138 -13.61 -3.46 10.78
C SER A 138 -14.31 -2.14 11.18
N LYS A 139 -13.54 -1.06 11.39
CA LYS A 139 -14.11 0.24 11.77
C LYS A 139 -14.85 0.91 10.61
N MET A 140 -14.37 0.74 9.38
CA MET A 140 -15.07 1.19 8.18
C MET A 140 -16.46 0.56 8.08
N LEU A 141 -16.55 -0.77 8.19
CA LEU A 141 -17.82 -1.50 8.18
C LEU A 141 -18.76 -1.00 9.28
N GLN A 142 -18.28 -0.90 10.53
CA GLN A 142 -19.10 -0.44 11.68
C GLN A 142 -19.64 0.98 11.46
N ILE A 143 -18.85 1.90 10.89
CA ILE A 143 -19.27 3.28 10.62
C ILE A 143 -20.35 3.30 9.54
N VAL A 144 -20.14 2.58 8.43
CA VAL A 144 -21.10 2.52 7.32
C VAL A 144 -22.42 1.93 7.79
N GLU A 145 -22.38 0.78 8.43
CA GLU A 145 -23.60 0.14 8.96
C GLU A 145 -24.32 1.01 9.99
N GLY A 146 -23.59 1.61 10.93
CA GLY A 146 -24.17 2.44 11.98
C GLY A 146 -24.88 3.67 11.43
N ILE A 147 -24.27 4.39 10.48
CA ILE A 147 -24.87 5.58 9.87
C ILE A 147 -26.05 5.19 8.97
N CYS A 148 -25.89 4.16 8.13
CA CYS A 148 -26.96 3.69 7.27
C CYS A 148 -28.20 3.24 8.08
N ASN A 149 -27.99 2.49 9.15
CA ASN A 149 -29.07 2.07 10.06
C ASN A 149 -29.78 3.27 10.71
N ALA A 150 -29.04 4.30 11.12
CA ALA A 150 -29.62 5.51 11.71
C ALA A 150 -30.55 6.25 10.73
N HIS A 151 -30.32 6.13 9.43
CA HIS A 151 -31.13 6.72 8.37
C HIS A 151 -32.15 5.75 7.74
N GLY A 152 -32.19 4.48 8.19
CA GLY A 152 -33.10 3.45 7.66
C GLY A 152 -32.79 3.06 6.21
N VAL A 153 -31.50 3.08 5.82
CA VAL A 153 -31.02 2.72 4.49
C VAL A 153 -30.02 1.57 4.55
N ASN A 154 -29.72 0.96 3.40
CA ASN A 154 -28.73 -0.10 3.29
C ASN A 154 -27.37 0.45 2.87
N GLY A 155 -26.31 0.04 3.58
CA GLY A 155 -24.94 0.30 3.22
C GLY A 155 -24.15 -1.00 3.18
N SER A 156 -23.19 -1.08 2.27
CA SER A 156 -22.26 -2.20 2.17
C SER A 156 -20.81 -1.69 1.95
N VAL A 157 -19.86 -2.49 2.39
CA VAL A 157 -18.42 -2.23 2.21
C VAL A 157 -17.80 -3.46 1.58
N LYS A 158 -17.11 -3.26 0.45
CA LYS A 158 -16.12 -4.20 -0.08
C LYS A 158 -14.74 -3.65 0.30
N TYR A 159 -13.91 -4.46 0.91
CA TYR A 159 -12.54 -4.09 1.32
C TYR A 159 -11.62 -5.22 0.90
N GLU A 160 -10.63 -4.91 0.08
CA GLU A 160 -9.73 -5.89 -0.52
C GLU A 160 -8.28 -5.46 -0.32
N THR A 161 -7.46 -6.34 0.28
CA THR A 161 -6.02 -6.15 0.36
C THR A 161 -5.40 -6.67 -0.93
N THR A 162 -4.94 -5.76 -1.77
CA THR A 162 -4.25 -6.06 -3.04
C THR A 162 -2.79 -6.40 -2.80
N CYS A 163 -2.10 -5.58 -1.98
CA CYS A 163 -0.75 -5.88 -1.51
C CYS A 163 -0.73 -5.93 0.03
N PRO A 164 -0.26 -7.01 0.65
CA PRO A 164 0.01 -7.03 2.09
C PRO A 164 1.19 -6.09 2.44
N VAL A 165 1.42 -5.88 3.73
CA VAL A 165 2.61 -5.18 4.22
C VAL A 165 3.87 -5.94 3.77
N THR A 166 4.84 -5.26 3.14
CA THR A 166 6.15 -5.87 2.91
C THR A 166 6.90 -5.93 4.23
N PHE A 167 7.09 -7.14 4.72
CA PHE A 167 7.71 -7.39 6.01
C PHE A 167 9.06 -8.08 5.83
N ASN A 168 10.14 -7.37 6.10
CA ASN A 168 11.49 -7.93 6.04
C ASN A 168 11.80 -8.80 7.24
N SER A 169 12.19 -10.03 6.98
CA SER A 169 12.67 -10.95 7.99
C SER A 169 14.00 -10.46 8.56
N LYS A 170 14.20 -10.60 9.87
CA LYS A 170 15.36 -10.05 10.58
C LYS A 170 16.70 -10.50 9.97
N ASN A 171 16.87 -11.81 9.80
CA ASN A 171 18.13 -12.37 9.31
C ASN A 171 18.44 -11.91 7.88
N GLN A 172 17.41 -11.87 7.01
CA GLN A 172 17.55 -11.45 5.63
C GLN A 172 17.87 -9.95 5.53
N ALA A 173 17.27 -9.12 6.38
CA ALA A 173 17.62 -7.69 6.46
C ALA A 173 19.06 -7.46 6.95
N GLU A 174 19.52 -8.24 7.93
CA GLU A 174 20.91 -8.20 8.40
C GLU A 174 21.89 -8.67 7.31
N SER A 175 21.57 -9.77 6.59
CA SER A 175 22.37 -10.24 5.47
C SER A 175 22.44 -9.23 4.33
N ALA A 176 21.29 -8.68 3.93
CA ALA A 176 21.20 -7.66 2.89
C ALA A 176 22.02 -6.40 3.23
N THR A 177 21.92 -5.94 4.48
CA THR A 177 22.69 -4.79 4.97
C THR A 177 24.19 -5.08 4.96
N LYS A 178 24.61 -6.27 5.39
CA LYS A 178 26.02 -6.67 5.41
C LYS A 178 26.62 -6.75 3.99
N ALA A 179 25.88 -7.29 3.02
CA ALA A 179 26.30 -7.31 1.62
C ALA A 179 26.48 -5.91 1.05
N ALA A 180 25.51 -5.00 1.33
CA ALA A 180 25.61 -3.60 0.91
C ALA A 180 26.79 -2.90 1.56
N MET A 181 27.06 -3.09 2.86
CA MET A 181 28.18 -2.50 3.56
C MET A 181 29.54 -3.00 3.03
N SER A 182 29.63 -4.27 2.64
CA SER A 182 30.84 -4.84 2.01
C SER A 182 31.18 -4.16 0.69
N LEU A 183 30.15 -3.82 -0.09
CA LEU A 183 30.31 -3.22 -1.41
C LEU A 183 30.47 -1.69 -1.36
N LEU A 184 29.64 -1.02 -0.56
CA LEU A 184 29.45 0.44 -0.63
C LEU A 184 30.11 1.21 0.52
N GLY A 185 30.50 0.50 1.59
CA GLY A 185 30.92 1.11 2.86
C GLY A 185 29.75 1.40 3.80
N SER A 186 30.01 1.39 5.11
CA SER A 186 28.99 1.54 6.14
C SER A 186 28.31 2.92 6.12
N GLU A 187 28.99 3.95 5.66
CA GLU A 187 28.48 5.33 5.60
C GLU A 187 27.39 5.52 4.53
N LYS A 188 27.34 4.63 3.53
CA LYS A 188 26.32 4.64 2.47
C LYS A 188 25.16 3.69 2.72
N CYS A 189 25.16 2.96 3.83
CA CYS A 189 24.17 1.93 4.13
C CYS A 189 23.40 2.26 5.41
N ASN A 190 22.07 2.31 5.32
CA ASN A 190 21.19 2.45 6.47
C ASN A 190 20.30 1.20 6.61
N GLY A 191 20.56 0.39 7.62
CA GLY A 191 19.81 -0.84 7.93
C GLY A 191 18.55 -0.61 8.77
N ASP A 192 18.15 0.65 9.04
CA ASP A 192 16.96 1.00 9.83
C ASP A 192 16.31 2.29 9.32
N ILE A 193 15.96 2.31 8.02
CA ILE A 193 15.26 3.44 7.40
C ILE A 193 13.82 3.55 7.91
N GLU A 194 13.22 4.74 7.80
CA GLU A 194 11.78 4.90 8.02
C GLU A 194 10.98 4.11 6.98
N PRO A 195 9.88 3.46 7.39
CA PRO A 195 9.03 2.72 6.46
C PRO A 195 8.39 3.65 5.43
N ARG A 196 8.11 3.12 4.25
CA ARG A 196 7.47 3.85 3.15
C ARG A 196 5.98 3.51 3.08
N LEU A 197 5.19 4.45 2.56
CA LEU A 197 3.73 4.29 2.46
C LEU A 197 3.26 3.82 1.09
N PHE A 198 4.17 3.61 0.14
CA PHE A 198 3.84 2.88 -1.09
C PHE A 198 3.74 1.36 -0.81
N SER A 199 3.15 0.63 -1.73
CA SER A 199 3.04 -0.84 -1.69
C SER A 199 4.01 -1.48 -2.68
N GLU A 200 4.15 -2.80 -2.58
CA GLU A 200 5.04 -3.59 -3.42
C GLU A 200 4.53 -5.04 -3.50
N ASP A 201 4.41 -5.61 -4.69
CA ASP A 201 3.88 -6.98 -4.86
C ASP A 201 4.84 -8.06 -4.34
N PHE A 202 6.13 -7.75 -4.20
CA PHE A 202 7.10 -8.59 -3.49
C PHE A 202 6.63 -8.99 -2.09
N SER A 203 5.77 -8.18 -1.47
CA SER A 203 5.14 -8.49 -0.19
C SER A 203 4.44 -9.84 -0.18
N VAL A 204 3.89 -10.27 -1.31
CA VAL A 204 3.24 -11.56 -1.47
C VAL A 204 4.27 -12.70 -1.38
N MET A 205 5.44 -12.55 -2.03
CA MET A 205 6.54 -13.52 -1.91
C MET A 205 7.11 -13.56 -0.49
N ALA A 206 7.31 -12.37 0.12
CA ALA A 206 7.84 -12.25 1.48
C ALA A 206 6.87 -12.77 2.56
N SER A 207 5.56 -12.90 2.26
CA SER A 207 4.60 -13.55 3.16
C SER A 207 4.67 -15.08 3.14
N GLU A 208 5.21 -15.69 2.08
CA GLU A 208 5.36 -17.14 1.92
C GLU A 208 6.75 -17.64 2.30
N LYS A 209 7.78 -16.80 2.12
CA LYS A 209 9.18 -17.12 2.38
C LYS A 209 9.88 -16.00 3.16
N PRO A 210 10.87 -16.34 4.01
CA PRO A 210 11.72 -15.32 4.60
C PRO A 210 12.34 -14.43 3.51
N GLY A 211 12.24 -13.12 3.64
CA GLY A 211 12.74 -12.25 2.58
C GLY A 211 13.15 -10.86 3.06
N CYS A 212 13.77 -10.12 2.14
CA CYS A 212 14.13 -8.72 2.36
C CYS A 212 13.96 -7.89 1.09
N PHE A 213 13.21 -6.82 1.23
CA PHE A 213 13.11 -5.75 0.26
C PHE A 213 14.10 -4.65 0.59
N VAL A 214 14.80 -4.15 -0.41
CA VAL A 214 15.82 -3.12 -0.22
C VAL A 214 15.57 -1.93 -1.14
N LEU A 215 15.98 -0.74 -0.72
CA LEU A 215 15.90 0.49 -1.49
C LEU A 215 17.31 0.94 -1.87
N MET A 216 17.48 1.40 -3.11
CA MET A 216 18.74 1.94 -3.62
C MET A 216 18.51 3.33 -4.21
N GLY A 217 19.38 4.28 -3.88
CA GLY A 217 19.22 5.66 -4.27
C GLY A 217 19.40 5.88 -5.78
N ASN A 218 18.36 6.43 -6.43
CA ASN A 218 18.39 6.79 -7.86
C ASN A 218 19.15 8.10 -8.15
N GLY A 219 19.25 8.97 -7.16
CA GLY A 219 19.92 10.25 -7.26
C GLY A 219 19.10 11.41 -6.74
N THR A 220 19.80 12.55 -6.52
CA THR A 220 19.24 13.81 -6.00
C THR A 220 19.37 14.96 -7.02
N SER A 221 19.92 14.71 -8.22
CA SER A 221 19.95 15.70 -9.29
C SER A 221 18.53 15.96 -9.81
N GLU A 222 18.33 17.10 -10.46
CA GLU A 222 17.02 17.47 -11.04
C GLU A 222 16.43 16.35 -11.93
N GLN A 223 17.27 15.67 -12.70
CA GLN A 223 16.88 14.58 -13.59
C GLN A 223 16.46 13.32 -12.82
N HIS A 224 17.28 12.86 -11.85
CA HIS A 224 17.11 11.59 -11.17
C HIS A 224 16.30 11.67 -9.86
N SER A 225 15.83 12.87 -9.49
CA SER A 225 14.96 13.10 -8.33
C SER A 225 13.47 13.17 -8.66
N ARG A 226 13.12 13.07 -9.95
CA ARG A 226 11.73 13.10 -10.41
C ARG A 226 10.93 11.96 -9.79
N PRO A 227 9.68 12.21 -9.37
CA PRO A 227 8.86 11.17 -8.72
C PRO A 227 8.69 9.93 -9.59
N LEU A 228 8.58 8.78 -8.95
CA LEU A 228 8.09 7.56 -9.60
C LEU A 228 6.72 7.85 -10.24
N HIS A 229 6.41 7.21 -11.38
CA HIS A 229 5.19 7.39 -12.19
C HIS A 229 5.04 8.78 -12.84
N ALA A 230 6.01 9.70 -12.71
CA ALA A 230 6.01 10.91 -13.52
C ALA A 230 6.32 10.56 -14.98
N ASP A 231 5.72 11.29 -15.92
CA ASP A 231 5.92 11.10 -17.37
C ASP A 231 7.35 11.43 -17.83
N ASP A 232 8.08 12.16 -17.00
CA ASP A 232 9.48 12.54 -17.19
C ASP A 232 10.43 11.85 -16.20
N TYR A 233 10.00 10.76 -15.55
CA TYR A 233 10.85 9.96 -14.67
C TYR A 233 12.02 9.36 -15.45
N ASP A 234 13.23 9.43 -14.86
CA ASP A 234 14.46 8.90 -15.46
C ASP A 234 15.21 8.01 -14.48
N PHE A 235 15.37 6.74 -14.88
CA PHE A 235 16.16 5.78 -14.13
C PHE A 235 17.65 6.11 -14.29
N ASN A 236 18.41 6.09 -13.21
CA ASN A 236 19.84 6.34 -13.25
C ASN A 236 20.61 5.07 -13.61
N ASP A 237 21.16 5.03 -14.84
CA ASP A 237 21.90 3.88 -15.36
C ASP A 237 23.15 3.51 -14.54
N GLU A 238 23.68 4.43 -13.73
CA GLU A 238 24.80 4.13 -12.81
C GLU A 238 24.41 3.05 -11.79
N LEU A 239 23.11 2.91 -11.49
CA LEU A 239 22.61 1.88 -10.58
C LEU A 239 22.72 0.46 -11.13
N LEU A 240 22.79 0.28 -12.45
CA LEU A 240 22.91 -1.05 -13.07
C LEU A 240 24.16 -1.79 -12.58
N VAL A 241 25.30 -1.09 -12.54
CA VAL A 241 26.54 -1.68 -12.06
C VAL A 241 26.49 -1.92 -10.55
N ILE A 242 25.98 -0.95 -9.79
CA ILE A 242 25.89 -1.03 -8.33
C ILE A 242 24.94 -2.17 -7.93
N GLY A 243 23.75 -2.23 -8.53
CA GLY A 243 22.76 -3.25 -8.26
C GLY A 243 23.22 -4.66 -8.62
N SER A 244 23.86 -4.83 -9.79
CA SER A 244 24.43 -6.11 -10.20
C SER A 244 25.54 -6.59 -9.26
N SER A 245 26.40 -5.67 -8.82
CA SER A 245 27.47 -5.97 -7.86
C SER A 245 26.90 -6.33 -6.48
N TYR A 246 25.83 -5.64 -6.04
CA TYR A 246 25.14 -5.95 -4.80
C TYR A 246 24.54 -7.37 -4.82
N TRP A 247 23.86 -7.76 -5.90
CA TRP A 247 23.31 -9.11 -6.04
C TRP A 247 24.42 -10.17 -6.02
N THR A 248 25.54 -9.91 -6.67
CA THR A 248 26.71 -10.81 -6.66
C THR A 248 27.24 -10.98 -5.24
N GLU A 249 27.48 -9.88 -4.52
CA GLU A 249 27.98 -9.92 -3.13
C GLU A 249 27.02 -10.65 -2.19
N LEU A 250 25.68 -10.39 -2.33
CA LEU A 250 24.67 -11.07 -1.52
C LEU A 250 24.69 -12.58 -1.76
N VAL A 251 24.72 -13.03 -3.02
CA VAL A 251 24.77 -14.45 -3.39
C VAL A 251 26.05 -15.10 -2.85
N GLU A 252 27.20 -14.48 -3.05
CA GLU A 252 28.47 -15.02 -2.54
C GLU A 252 28.49 -15.11 -1.00
N GLN A 253 27.84 -14.18 -0.32
CA GLN A 253 27.74 -14.18 1.13
C GLN A 253 26.82 -15.30 1.64
N GLN A 254 25.71 -15.58 0.93
CA GLN A 254 24.73 -16.59 1.34
C GLN A 254 25.16 -18.03 1.04
N LEU A 255 26.00 -18.23 0.01
CA LEU A 255 26.45 -19.57 -0.42
C LEU A 255 27.79 -19.99 0.21
N LYS A 256 28.36 -19.21 1.10
CA LYS A 256 29.56 -19.55 1.89
C LYS A 256 29.18 -20.24 3.19
#